data_a32ec82c0b845b8220a8b0c48e1820f2
#
_entry.id   a32ec82c0b845b8220a8b0c48e1820f2
#
_cell.length_a   1.000
_cell.length_b   1.000
_cell.length_c   1.000
_cell.angle_alpha   90.00
_cell.angle_beta   90.00
_cell.angle_gamma   90.00
#
_symmetry.space_group_name_H-M   'P 1'
#
loop_
_entity.id
_entity.type
_entity.pdbx_description
1 polymer ?
#
loop_
_entity_poly.entity_id
_entity_poly.type
_entity_poly.pdbx_seq_one_letter_code
_entity_poly.pdbx_strand_id
1 'polypeptide(L)'
;MKKSLFAVSLLLALTACKNNTNVESESTVVETENGAINIDTDSINEDDATANDGLYASFGDEIDANEALTNKEMFAKYKSLKPGDTVNVKFRAHINDVCQKKGCWMSLGLEDENESFVKFKDYAFFVPLNAAGQDAVVSGKAFVSEISVSELRHYAKDGGKSEAEIAKITEPEITYGFMADGVLITK
;
A
#
# COMPACT_ATOMS: atom_id res chain seq x y z
N MET A 1 -31.43 41.31 0.13
CA MET A 1 -31.44 42.07 -1.13
C MET A 1 -30.06 42.11 -1.70
N LYS A 2 -29.86 41.57 -2.81
CA LYS A 2 -29.03 41.78 -4.00
C LYS A 2 -28.56 40.47 -4.57
N LYS A 3 -29.30 40.03 -5.59
CA LYS A 3 -28.95 38.98 -6.56
C LYS A 3 -27.90 39.56 -7.49
N SER A 4 -26.88 38.77 -7.86
CA SER A 4 -26.09 39.04 -9.05
C SER A 4 -25.80 37.73 -9.75
N LEU A 5 -26.52 37.53 -10.84
CA LEU A 5 -26.29 36.53 -11.89
C LEU A 5 -25.19 37.06 -12.80
N PHE A 6 -24.17 36.25 -13.09
CA PHE A 6 -23.36 36.40 -14.29
C PHE A 6 -23.24 35.04 -14.97
N ALA A 7 -24.06 34.93 -16.03
CA ALA A 7 -23.88 33.94 -17.07
C ALA A 7 -22.91 34.52 -18.10
N VAL A 8 -21.82 33.79 -18.38
CA VAL A 8 -21.04 34.00 -19.61
C VAL A 8 -20.86 32.65 -20.29
N SER A 9 -21.61 32.55 -21.39
CA SER A 9 -21.50 31.52 -22.41
C SER A 9 -20.38 31.93 -23.35
N LEU A 10 -19.45 31.00 -23.64
CA LEU A 10 -18.57 31.10 -24.82
C LEU A 10 -18.39 29.73 -25.47
N LEU A 11 -19.01 29.62 -26.64
CA LEU A 11 -18.86 28.57 -27.64
C LEU A 11 -17.59 28.80 -28.50
N LEU A 12 -17.21 27.77 -29.20
CA LEU A 12 -16.28 27.61 -30.35
C LEU A 12 -14.96 26.90 -29.96
N ALA A 13 -14.39 25.98 -30.76
CA ALA A 13 -14.72 25.36 -32.07
C ALA A 13 -13.96 24.06 -32.20
N LEU A 14 -14.53 23.16 -32.97
CA LEU A 14 -13.96 21.91 -33.47
C LEU A 14 -12.81 22.18 -34.44
N THR A 15 -11.67 21.46 -34.29
CA THR A 15 -10.82 21.13 -35.43
C THR A 15 -10.39 19.67 -35.35
N ALA A 16 -10.95 18.89 -36.23
CA ALA A 16 -10.51 17.54 -36.58
C ALA A 16 -9.26 17.63 -37.46
N CYS A 17 -8.22 16.91 -37.06
CA CYS A 17 -7.17 16.54 -38.00
C CYS A 17 -7.02 15.02 -38.01
N LYS A 18 -7.48 14.45 -39.09
CA LYS A 18 -7.34 13.07 -39.53
C LYS A 18 -6.05 13.02 -40.35
N ASN A 19 -5.04 12.26 -39.93
CA ASN A 19 -3.97 11.88 -40.80
C ASN A 19 -3.81 10.36 -40.77
N ASN A 20 -4.20 9.81 -41.89
CA ASN A 20 -4.04 8.44 -42.32
C ASN A 20 -2.75 8.38 -43.14
N THR A 21 -1.79 7.55 -42.77
CA THR A 21 -0.71 7.13 -43.64
C THR A 21 -0.52 5.63 -43.49
N ASN A 22 -1.11 4.94 -44.44
CA ASN A 22 -0.72 3.59 -44.85
C ASN A 22 0.70 3.66 -45.43
N VAL A 23 1.58 2.78 -44.94
CA VAL A 23 2.75 2.33 -45.67
C VAL A 23 2.70 0.82 -45.76
N GLU A 24 2.35 0.38 -46.91
CA GLU A 24 2.46 -0.97 -47.45
C GLU A 24 3.93 -1.18 -47.86
N SER A 25 4.54 -2.25 -47.46
CA SER A 25 5.79 -2.83 -47.99
C SER A 25 5.77 -4.31 -47.66
N GLU A 26 5.35 -5.05 -48.57
CA GLU A 26 6.03 -5.99 -49.47
C GLU A 26 6.79 -7.12 -48.77
N SER A 27 6.16 -8.30 -48.92
CA SER A 27 6.63 -9.63 -48.58
C SER A 27 7.85 -10.03 -49.44
N THR A 28 8.89 -10.50 -48.79
CA THR A 28 9.85 -11.41 -49.39
C THR A 28 9.81 -12.74 -48.67
N VAL A 29 9.24 -13.72 -49.34
CA VAL A 29 9.28 -15.12 -48.95
C VAL A 29 10.68 -15.64 -49.28
N VAL A 30 11.38 -16.18 -48.28
CA VAL A 30 12.50 -17.09 -48.48
C VAL A 30 12.13 -18.40 -47.80
N GLU A 31 11.74 -19.37 -48.65
CA GLU A 31 11.68 -20.77 -48.24
C GLU A 31 13.10 -21.28 -48.00
N THR A 32 13.34 -21.87 -46.86
CA THR A 32 14.37 -22.90 -46.70
C THR A 32 13.86 -23.97 -45.74
N GLU A 33 13.97 -25.18 -46.23
CA GLU A 33 13.44 -26.43 -45.66
C GLU A 33 14.07 -26.84 -44.33
N ASN A 34 13.27 -27.62 -43.58
CA ASN A 34 13.63 -28.66 -42.62
C ASN A 34 14.11 -28.27 -41.23
N GLY A 35 13.24 -28.55 -40.29
CA GLY A 35 13.52 -28.69 -38.87
C GLY A 35 12.26 -28.65 -38.03
N ALA A 36 11.54 -29.79 -37.94
CA ALA A 36 10.49 -29.97 -36.94
C ALA A 36 11.15 -29.93 -35.56
N ILE A 37 11.02 -28.80 -34.85
CA ILE A 37 11.32 -28.74 -33.44
C ILE A 37 9.98 -28.97 -32.74
N ASN A 38 9.84 -30.16 -32.15
CA ASN A 38 8.86 -30.41 -31.10
C ASN A 38 9.17 -29.46 -29.99
N ILE A 39 8.31 -28.47 -29.79
CA ILE A 39 8.29 -27.72 -28.55
C ILE A 39 7.49 -28.61 -27.61
N ASP A 40 8.21 -29.46 -26.86
CA ASP A 40 7.70 -30.06 -25.66
C ASP A 40 7.29 -28.91 -24.75
N THR A 41 5.99 -28.85 -24.46
CA THR A 41 5.45 -28.02 -23.41
C THR A 41 5.86 -28.68 -22.10
N ASP A 42 7.14 -28.49 -21.75
CA ASP A 42 7.67 -28.90 -20.46
C ASP A 42 7.51 -27.75 -19.50
N SER A 43 6.68 -28.02 -18.51
CA SER A 43 6.59 -27.45 -17.16
C SER A 43 7.34 -26.13 -16.98
N ILE A 44 6.61 -25.04 -16.97
CA ILE A 44 7.06 -23.86 -16.25
C ILE A 44 7.07 -24.26 -14.79
N ASN A 45 8.23 -24.63 -14.28
CA ASN A 45 8.47 -24.75 -12.86
C ASN A 45 8.32 -23.36 -12.26
N GLU A 46 7.21 -23.16 -11.56
CA GLU A 46 6.94 -21.98 -10.73
C GLU A 46 7.76 -21.99 -9.43
N ASP A 47 8.99 -22.45 -9.47
CA ASP A 47 9.90 -22.50 -8.32
C ASP A 47 11.25 -21.84 -8.66
N ASP A 48 11.22 -20.54 -8.94
CA ASP A 48 12.39 -19.68 -8.71
C ASP A 48 11.96 -18.23 -8.47
N ALA A 49 11.40 -17.97 -7.32
CA ALA A 49 10.98 -16.64 -6.89
C ALA A 49 11.97 -16.05 -5.87
N THR A 50 13.24 -16.02 -6.20
CA THR A 50 14.24 -15.16 -5.54
C THR A 50 14.46 -13.86 -6.32
N ALA A 51 13.43 -13.36 -6.96
CA ALA A 51 13.54 -12.15 -7.79
C ALA A 51 12.79 -10.95 -7.18
N ASN A 52 13.35 -10.37 -6.11
CA ASN A 52 13.15 -8.94 -5.80
C ASN A 52 13.91 -8.06 -6.81
N ASP A 53 14.38 -8.66 -7.91
CA ASP A 53 15.36 -8.09 -8.82
C ASP A 53 14.77 -6.91 -9.59
N GLY A 54 15.06 -5.73 -9.09
CA GLY A 54 14.75 -4.47 -9.74
C GLY A 54 13.39 -3.82 -9.41
N LEU A 55 12.41 -4.57 -8.90
CA LEU A 55 11.05 -4.05 -8.63
C LEU A 55 10.94 -3.35 -7.28
N TYR A 56 11.75 -3.77 -6.30
CA TYR A 56 11.67 -3.27 -4.93
C TYR A 56 12.98 -2.65 -4.47
N ALA A 57 12.86 -1.66 -3.58
CA ALA A 57 13.92 -1.23 -2.68
C ALA A 57 13.74 -1.94 -1.34
N SER A 58 14.82 -2.50 -0.76
CA SER A 58 14.81 -3.26 0.49
C SER A 58 15.34 -2.40 1.64
N PHE A 59 14.72 -2.53 2.82
CA PHE A 59 15.07 -1.82 4.05
C PHE A 59 14.97 -2.79 5.24
N GLY A 60 15.93 -2.75 6.16
CA GLY A 60 16.00 -3.68 7.30
C GLY A 60 16.49 -5.07 6.90
N ASP A 61 15.91 -6.10 7.51
CA ASP A 61 16.25 -7.48 7.21
C ASP A 61 15.86 -7.85 5.77
N GLU A 62 16.61 -8.72 5.15
CA GLU A 62 16.32 -9.23 3.80
C GLU A 62 15.05 -10.09 3.84
N ILE A 63 14.07 -9.72 3.03
CA ILE A 63 12.79 -10.43 2.89
C ILE A 63 12.45 -10.59 1.40
N ASP A 64 11.58 -11.54 1.08
CA ASP A 64 10.97 -11.70 -0.24
C ASP A 64 9.49 -11.28 -0.22
N ALA A 65 8.91 -11.07 -1.41
CA ALA A 65 7.51 -10.68 -1.55
C ALA A 65 6.53 -11.87 -1.61
N ASN A 66 7.04 -13.11 -1.62
CA ASN A 66 6.22 -14.31 -1.77
C ASN A 66 5.38 -14.56 -0.52
N GLU A 67 4.23 -15.20 -0.70
CA GLU A 67 3.32 -15.57 0.39
C GLU A 67 2.91 -14.42 1.33
N ALA A 68 3.09 -13.16 0.90
CA ALA A 68 2.62 -12.01 1.66
C ALA A 68 1.09 -11.96 1.63
N LEU A 69 0.46 -11.90 2.80
CA LEU A 69 -0.97 -11.68 2.91
C LEU A 69 -1.36 -10.39 2.21
N THR A 70 -2.55 -10.34 1.64
CA THR A 70 -3.17 -9.09 1.19
C THR A 70 -3.56 -8.22 2.38
N ASN A 71 -3.81 -6.93 2.16
CA ASN A 71 -4.33 -6.02 3.19
C ASN A 71 -5.65 -6.53 3.80
N LYS A 72 -6.51 -7.14 2.98
CA LYS A 72 -7.77 -7.77 3.41
C LYS A 72 -7.55 -8.95 4.36
N GLU A 73 -6.68 -9.87 3.97
CA GLU A 73 -6.34 -11.04 4.80
C GLU A 73 -5.66 -10.59 6.10
N MET A 74 -4.81 -9.56 6.01
CA MET A 74 -4.17 -8.99 7.19
C MET A 74 -5.19 -8.33 8.12
N PHE A 75 -6.16 -7.60 7.60
CA PHE A 75 -7.24 -7.03 8.41
C PHE A 75 -8.08 -8.10 9.10
N ALA A 76 -8.43 -9.18 8.39
CA ALA A 76 -9.12 -10.33 9.00
C ALA A 76 -8.27 -10.96 10.11
N LYS A 77 -6.95 -11.05 9.94
CA LYS A 77 -6.02 -11.54 10.96
C LYS A 77 -6.00 -10.61 12.17
N TYR A 78 -5.89 -9.30 12.02
CA TYR A 78 -5.97 -8.34 13.13
C TYR A 78 -7.28 -8.49 13.92
N LYS A 79 -8.42 -8.63 13.24
CA LYS A 79 -9.73 -8.83 13.91
C LYS A 79 -9.81 -10.14 14.71
N SER A 80 -8.96 -11.11 14.44
CA SER A 80 -8.88 -12.36 15.21
C SER A 80 -7.98 -12.26 16.45
N LEU A 81 -7.17 -11.21 16.57
CA LEU A 81 -6.28 -10.96 17.71
C LEU A 81 -7.03 -10.21 18.82
N LYS A 82 -6.63 -10.46 20.05
CA LYS A 82 -7.06 -9.69 21.22
C LYS A 82 -5.97 -8.67 21.60
N PRO A 83 -6.32 -7.58 22.30
CA PRO A 83 -5.34 -6.66 22.83
C PRO A 83 -4.26 -7.41 23.63
N GLY A 84 -2.99 -7.16 23.28
CA GLY A 84 -1.82 -7.84 23.81
C GLY A 84 -1.35 -9.07 23.06
N ASP A 85 -2.15 -9.63 22.17
CA ASP A 85 -1.71 -10.72 21.29
C ASP A 85 -0.71 -10.21 20.27
N THR A 86 0.20 -11.10 19.85
CA THR A 86 1.18 -10.82 18.78
C THR A 86 1.29 -12.01 17.83
N VAL A 87 1.51 -11.75 16.53
CA VAL A 87 1.74 -12.78 15.53
C VAL A 87 2.82 -12.33 14.54
N ASN A 88 3.76 -13.23 14.21
CA ASN A 88 4.70 -13.00 13.13
C ASN A 88 4.00 -13.24 11.80
N VAL A 89 4.10 -12.30 10.88
CA VAL A 89 3.40 -12.34 9.60
C VAL A 89 4.08 -11.43 8.58
N LYS A 90 3.85 -11.72 7.30
CA LYS A 90 4.25 -10.89 6.18
C LYS A 90 2.99 -10.48 5.41
N PHE A 91 2.85 -9.19 5.07
CA PHE A 91 1.73 -8.72 4.27
C PHE A 91 2.12 -7.56 3.34
N ARG A 92 1.29 -7.35 2.33
CA ARG A 92 1.41 -6.26 1.35
C ARG A 92 0.25 -5.30 1.48
N ALA A 93 0.56 -4.00 1.38
CA ALA A 93 -0.45 -2.96 1.36
C ALA A 93 0.10 -1.65 0.78
N HIS A 94 -0.79 -0.72 0.48
CA HIS A 94 -0.46 0.62 0.05
C HIS A 94 0.03 1.47 1.23
N ILE A 95 1.07 2.28 1.02
CA ILE A 95 1.59 3.21 2.02
C ILE A 95 0.74 4.49 1.97
N ASN A 96 -0.03 4.74 3.02
CA ASN A 96 -0.86 5.93 3.12
C ASN A 96 -0.05 7.15 3.57
N ASP A 97 0.84 6.98 4.55
CA ASP A 97 1.66 8.06 5.09
C ASP A 97 3.02 7.55 5.61
N VAL A 98 3.97 8.46 5.71
CA VAL A 98 5.34 8.22 6.20
C VAL A 98 5.78 9.38 7.10
N CYS A 99 6.50 9.08 8.17
CA CYS A 99 7.11 10.08 9.05
C CYS A 99 7.98 11.06 8.26
N GLN A 100 7.53 12.30 8.12
CA GLN A 100 8.23 13.34 7.33
C GLN A 100 9.52 13.86 7.97
N LYS A 101 9.80 13.51 9.22
CA LYS A 101 11.08 13.89 9.85
C LYS A 101 12.23 12.99 9.44
N LYS A 102 12.03 11.67 9.46
CA LYS A 102 13.11 10.68 9.27
C LYS A 102 12.67 9.39 8.56
N GLY A 103 11.40 9.23 8.20
CA GLY A 103 10.90 7.94 7.72
C GLY A 103 10.94 6.83 8.78
N CYS A 104 10.71 7.17 10.06
CA CYS A 104 10.86 6.24 11.18
C CYS A 104 9.59 5.43 11.51
N TRP A 105 8.50 5.70 10.82
CA TRP A 105 7.26 4.95 10.82
C TRP A 105 6.53 5.17 9.50
N MET A 106 5.60 4.30 9.18
CA MET A 106 4.65 4.47 8.08
C MET A 106 3.29 3.92 8.47
N SER A 107 2.22 4.36 7.80
CA SER A 107 0.90 3.75 7.87
C SER A 107 0.61 2.98 6.58
N LEU A 108 0.07 1.78 6.73
CA LEU A 108 -0.32 0.89 5.64
C LEU A 108 -1.83 0.72 5.63
N GLY A 109 -2.44 0.92 4.46
CA GLY A 109 -3.88 0.79 4.28
C GLY A 109 -4.37 -0.64 4.48
N LEU A 110 -5.41 -0.80 5.29
CA LEU A 110 -6.17 -2.02 5.47
C LEU A 110 -7.54 -1.87 4.77
N GLU A 111 -8.49 -2.78 5.01
CA GLU A 111 -9.87 -2.62 4.56
C GLU A 111 -10.66 -1.66 5.46
N ASP A 112 -11.78 -1.17 4.94
CA ASP A 112 -12.74 -0.31 5.67
C ASP A 112 -12.10 0.95 6.27
N GLU A 113 -11.20 1.60 5.53
CA GLU A 113 -10.47 2.81 5.95
C GLU A 113 -9.61 2.63 7.22
N ASN A 114 -9.35 1.38 7.62
CA ASN A 114 -8.43 1.09 8.71
C ASN A 114 -6.97 1.15 8.21
N GLU A 115 -6.06 1.33 9.15
CA GLU A 115 -4.63 1.39 8.89
C GLU A 115 -3.84 0.54 9.88
N SER A 116 -2.72 -0.01 9.41
CA SER A 116 -1.70 -0.60 10.27
C SER A 116 -0.58 0.40 10.49
N PHE A 117 -0.33 0.76 11.76
CA PHE A 117 0.76 1.65 12.13
C PHE A 117 2.06 0.86 12.27
N VAL A 118 2.99 1.06 11.33
CA VAL A 118 4.23 0.30 11.22
C VAL A 118 5.39 1.10 11.81
N LYS A 119 6.05 0.53 12.80
CA LYS A 119 7.34 0.97 13.34
C LYS A 119 8.41 -0.02 12.92
N PHE A 120 9.65 0.45 12.85
CA PHE A 120 10.79 -0.38 12.52
C PHE A 120 11.50 -0.85 13.79
N LYS A 121 11.84 -2.13 13.82
CA LYS A 121 12.45 -2.77 14.97
C LYS A 121 13.69 -2.02 15.41
N ASP A 122 13.73 -1.69 16.68
CA ASP A 122 14.85 -0.98 17.34
C ASP A 122 15.25 0.35 16.66
N TYR A 123 14.41 0.89 15.76
CA TYR A 123 14.74 2.02 14.88
C TYR A 123 16.02 1.80 14.07
N ALA A 124 16.30 0.52 13.71
CA ALA A 124 17.54 0.14 13.03
C ALA A 124 17.61 0.62 11.58
N PHE A 125 16.49 0.93 10.96
CA PHE A 125 16.41 1.45 9.59
C PHE A 125 15.25 2.45 9.43
N PHE A 126 15.24 3.13 8.29
CA PHE A 126 14.24 4.13 7.92
C PHE A 126 13.83 3.93 6.47
N VAL A 127 12.62 4.38 6.11
CA VAL A 127 12.13 4.36 4.74
C VAL A 127 12.21 5.77 4.11
N PRO A 128 12.21 5.89 2.78
CA PRO A 128 12.20 7.18 2.10
C PRO A 128 11.00 8.04 2.47
N LEU A 129 11.19 9.36 2.62
CA LEU A 129 10.13 10.30 2.98
C LEU A 129 9.04 10.41 1.91
N ASN A 130 9.38 10.09 0.67
CA ASN A 130 8.48 10.08 -0.49
C ASN A 130 7.87 8.70 -0.78
N ALA A 131 7.90 7.77 0.16
CA ALA A 131 7.35 6.44 -0.04
C ALA A 131 5.80 6.39 0.05
N ALA A 132 5.16 7.43 0.57
CA ALA A 132 3.70 7.53 0.53
C ALA A 132 3.18 7.46 -0.92
N GLY A 133 2.11 6.70 -1.14
CA GLY A 133 1.57 6.44 -2.47
C GLY A 133 2.18 5.24 -3.20
N GLN A 134 3.17 4.57 -2.63
CA GLN A 134 3.77 3.34 -3.15
C GLN A 134 3.21 2.10 -2.44
N ASP A 135 3.46 0.92 -2.99
CA ASP A 135 3.11 -0.34 -2.34
C ASP A 135 4.31 -0.89 -1.57
N ALA A 136 4.04 -1.48 -0.41
CA ALA A 136 5.04 -2.12 0.40
C ALA A 136 4.67 -3.56 0.75
N VAL A 137 5.71 -4.38 0.96
CA VAL A 137 5.63 -5.66 1.67
C VAL A 137 6.41 -5.50 2.97
N VAL A 138 5.79 -5.85 4.09
CA VAL A 138 6.41 -5.80 5.41
C VAL A 138 6.42 -7.18 6.04
N SER A 139 7.53 -7.54 6.67
CA SER A 139 7.67 -8.76 7.48
C SER A 139 8.00 -8.38 8.91
N GLY A 140 7.38 -9.04 9.88
CA GLY A 140 7.60 -8.74 11.29
C GLY A 140 6.45 -9.19 12.17
N LYS A 141 6.19 -8.43 13.22
CA LYS A 141 5.26 -8.76 14.28
C LYS A 141 4.06 -7.80 14.27
N ALA A 142 2.88 -8.36 14.01
CA ALA A 142 1.60 -7.66 14.16
C ALA A 142 1.08 -7.79 15.59
N PHE A 143 0.40 -6.77 16.06
CA PHE A 143 -0.24 -6.74 17.38
C PHE A 143 -1.44 -5.79 17.39
N VAL A 144 -2.33 -5.99 18.36
CA VAL A 144 -3.49 -5.14 18.59
C VAL A 144 -3.33 -4.46 19.93
N SER A 145 -3.57 -3.16 19.99
CA SER A 145 -3.60 -2.37 21.22
C SER A 145 -4.99 -1.75 21.39
N GLU A 146 -5.36 -1.53 22.64
CA GLU A 146 -6.60 -0.88 23.03
C GLU A 146 -6.30 0.37 23.83
N ILE A 147 -6.88 1.49 23.44
CA ILE A 147 -6.88 2.72 24.21
C ILE A 147 -8.23 2.78 24.95
N SER A 148 -8.20 2.73 26.26
CA SER A 148 -9.42 2.71 27.07
C SER A 148 -10.23 4.00 26.95
N VAL A 149 -11.55 3.91 27.17
CA VAL A 149 -12.44 5.10 27.20
C VAL A 149 -11.94 6.18 28.16
N SER A 150 -11.39 5.79 29.31
CA SER A 150 -10.84 6.74 30.30
C SER A 150 -9.64 7.50 29.75
N GLU A 151 -8.77 6.82 29.03
CA GLU A 151 -7.57 7.40 28.42
C GLU A 151 -7.91 8.28 27.23
N LEU A 152 -8.83 7.85 26.35
CA LEU A 152 -9.34 8.66 25.26
C LEU A 152 -9.98 9.96 25.76
N ARG A 153 -10.78 9.89 26.84
CA ARG A 153 -11.37 11.07 27.48
C ARG A 153 -10.32 11.99 28.07
N HIS A 154 -9.26 11.43 28.63
CA HIS A 154 -8.12 12.20 29.14
C HIS A 154 -7.43 12.96 28.00
N TYR A 155 -7.11 12.28 26.90
CA TYR A 155 -6.50 12.91 25.74
C TYR A 155 -7.40 13.98 25.09
N ALA A 156 -8.71 13.72 25.00
CA ALA A 156 -9.67 14.68 24.50
C ALA A 156 -9.72 15.96 25.36
N LYS A 157 -9.66 15.80 26.70
CA LYS A 157 -9.61 16.93 27.65
C LYS A 157 -8.32 17.73 27.48
N ASP A 158 -7.17 17.06 27.39
CA ASP A 158 -5.86 17.70 27.18
C ASP A 158 -5.80 18.40 25.82
N GLY A 159 -6.47 17.87 24.82
CA GLY A 159 -6.66 18.46 23.49
C GLY A 159 -7.68 19.62 23.45
N GLY A 160 -8.25 20.02 24.60
CA GLY A 160 -9.18 21.14 24.70
C GLY A 160 -10.59 20.88 24.15
N LYS A 161 -10.99 19.59 24.03
CA LYS A 161 -12.36 19.23 23.62
C LYS A 161 -13.36 19.64 24.69
N SER A 162 -14.58 19.99 24.26
CA SER A 162 -15.68 20.32 25.17
C SER A 162 -16.17 19.09 25.96
N GLU A 163 -16.75 19.30 27.12
CA GLU A 163 -17.34 18.24 27.94
C GLU A 163 -18.40 17.44 27.15
N ALA A 164 -19.16 18.10 26.25
CA ALA A 164 -20.14 17.44 25.39
C ALA A 164 -19.50 16.51 24.33
N GLU A 165 -18.32 16.83 23.83
CA GLU A 165 -17.54 15.96 22.95
C GLU A 165 -16.90 14.81 23.70
N ILE A 166 -16.36 15.08 24.88
CA ILE A 166 -15.75 14.06 25.77
C ILE A 166 -16.80 13.02 26.18
N ALA A 167 -18.02 13.46 26.50
CA ALA A 167 -19.12 12.56 26.87
C ALA A 167 -19.52 11.58 25.77
N LYS A 168 -19.27 11.91 24.47
CA LYS A 168 -19.54 11.04 23.33
C LYS A 168 -18.56 9.88 23.18
N ILE A 169 -17.42 9.92 23.84
CA ILE A 169 -16.43 8.85 23.85
C ILE A 169 -16.94 7.74 24.80
N THR A 170 -17.55 6.71 24.22
CA THR A 170 -18.21 5.63 24.98
C THR A 170 -17.58 4.27 24.76
N GLU A 171 -16.74 4.12 23.73
CA GLU A 171 -16.09 2.86 23.36
C GLU A 171 -14.57 3.03 23.35
N PRO A 172 -13.81 1.97 23.64
CA PRO A 172 -12.36 1.99 23.48
C PRO A 172 -11.98 2.06 22.00
N GLU A 173 -10.80 2.57 21.71
CA GLU A 173 -10.22 2.60 20.38
C GLU A 173 -9.26 1.44 20.20
N ILE A 174 -9.47 0.66 19.16
CA ILE A 174 -8.59 -0.43 18.78
C ILE A 174 -7.61 0.07 17.72
N THR A 175 -6.31 -0.18 17.95
CA THR A 175 -5.25 0.18 17.02
C THR A 175 -4.51 -1.06 16.52
N TYR A 176 -4.19 -1.08 15.23
CA TYR A 176 -3.47 -2.16 14.56
C TYR A 176 -2.01 -1.76 14.39
N GLY A 177 -1.16 -2.33 15.22
CA GLY A 177 0.28 -2.05 15.22
C GLY A 177 1.08 -3.12 14.51
N PHE A 178 2.24 -2.71 13.95
CA PHE A 178 3.18 -3.61 13.32
C PHE A 178 4.61 -3.20 13.66
N MET A 179 5.44 -4.14 14.09
CA MET A 179 6.87 -3.95 14.28
C MET A 179 7.58 -4.68 13.14
N ALA A 180 8.04 -3.94 12.14
CA ALA A 180 8.69 -4.51 10.96
C ALA A 180 10.17 -4.81 11.23
N ASP A 181 10.59 -6.01 10.90
CA ASP A 181 11.98 -6.43 10.81
C ASP A 181 12.56 -6.07 9.43
N GLY A 182 11.79 -6.26 8.35
CA GLY A 182 12.15 -5.94 6.98
C GLY A 182 11.00 -5.36 6.16
N VAL A 183 11.34 -4.54 5.17
CA VAL A 183 10.40 -3.84 4.29
C VAL A 183 10.91 -3.86 2.86
N LEU A 184 10.02 -4.15 1.91
CA LEU A 184 10.19 -3.92 0.48
C LEU A 184 9.24 -2.81 0.05
N ILE A 185 9.72 -1.85 -0.75
CA ILE A 185 8.90 -0.78 -1.31
C ILE A 185 9.07 -0.79 -2.83
N THR A 186 7.97 -0.70 -3.58
CA THR A 186 8.00 -0.59 -5.05
C THR A 186 8.80 0.67 -5.47
N LYS A 187 9.57 0.53 -6.57
CA LYS A 187 10.36 1.64 -7.13
C LYS A 187 9.54 2.48 -8.10
#